data_fc9d994ed602dc4bae009a8fbcac4ab9
#
_entry.id   fc9d994ed602dc4bae009a8fbcac4ab9
#
_cell.length_a   1.000
_cell.length_b   1.000
_cell.length_c   1.000
_cell.angle_alpha   90.00
_cell.angle_beta   90.00
_cell.angle_gamma   90.00
#
_symmetry.space_group_name_H-M   'P 1'
#
loop_
_entity.id
_entity.type
_entity.pdbx_description
1 polymer ?
#
loop_
_entity_poly.entity_id
_entity_poly.type
_entity_poly.pdbx_seq_one_letter_code
_entity_poly.pdbx_strand_id
1 'polypeptide(L)'
;MNTNNKITRRDALKRMGATVVSGAIASSGLLSLASCEEKKNRRIILYFTGTGNCLYIARQLAGKHAELLSIPQLMKQGRYEFEADEIGIVYPIYGHMPPYMVRQFIRKAKLQAEYKFAVLTYGARKCDAVEIWDDISRKAGNVFDYINTIVMVDNWLPNFDMNEQILIDKHIPENLQEITADLAERKRWHEPVTEEERQMHRGFMQWTKLDPEVGFLMKSEKCFSVTDACIGCGACVSVCPRGNYELTSAGVKMSGDCEYCFACIQNCPQKAIQFRKSENGSFPNGTEGNPNARYRNEHISLMDIKRANNQF
;
A
#
# COMPACT_ATOMS: atom_id res chain seq x y z
N MET A 1 -69.11 -5.12 8.26
CA MET A 1 -68.41 -4.78 9.52
C MET A 1 -67.26 -5.75 9.71
N ASN A 2 -66.08 -5.35 9.40
CA ASN A 2 -64.87 -6.19 9.45
C ASN A 2 -63.84 -5.47 10.28
N THR A 3 -63.59 -5.88 11.48
CA THR A 3 -62.60 -5.28 12.38
C THR A 3 -61.31 -6.11 12.35
N ASN A 4 -60.31 -5.55 11.68
CA ASN A 4 -58.96 -6.07 11.68
C ASN A 4 -58.26 -5.80 13.02
N ASN A 5 -58.02 -6.84 13.79
CA ASN A 5 -57.23 -6.80 15.00
C ASN A 5 -55.77 -7.04 14.70
N LYS A 6 -54.96 -5.97 14.64
CA LYS A 6 -53.48 -6.04 14.50
C LYS A 6 -52.86 -6.26 15.90
N ILE A 7 -52.33 -7.45 16.13
CA ILE A 7 -51.54 -7.77 17.32
C ILE A 7 -50.20 -7.03 17.23
N THR A 8 -49.89 -6.23 18.25
CA THR A 8 -48.62 -5.50 18.30
C THR A 8 -47.50 -6.37 18.91
N ARG A 9 -46.25 -6.06 18.52
CA ARG A 9 -45.05 -6.78 19.05
C ARG A 9 -44.96 -6.81 20.59
N ARG A 10 -45.65 -5.91 21.28
CA ARG A 10 -45.68 -5.82 22.74
C ARG A 10 -46.58 -6.87 23.38
N ASP A 11 -47.63 -7.35 22.67
CA ASP A 11 -48.57 -8.34 23.17
C ASP A 11 -48.04 -9.78 23.02
N ALA A 12 -47.12 -10.01 22.08
CA ALA A 12 -46.45 -11.29 21.90
C ALA A 12 -45.46 -11.60 23.05
N LEU A 13 -44.85 -10.59 23.64
CA LEU A 13 -43.86 -10.74 24.71
C LEU A 13 -44.48 -11.00 26.11
N LYS A 14 -45.78 -10.70 26.30
CA LYS A 14 -46.49 -10.91 27.58
C LYS A 14 -47.06 -12.32 27.73
N ARG A 15 -47.05 -13.16 26.70
CA ARG A 15 -47.59 -14.52 26.74
C ARG A 15 -46.57 -15.63 26.99
N MET A 16 -45.30 -15.28 27.22
CA MET A 16 -44.21 -16.22 27.52
C MET A 16 -43.69 -16.12 28.96
N GLY A 17 -44.56 -15.91 29.91
CA GLY A 17 -44.22 -15.90 31.33
C GLY A 17 -45.26 -16.48 32.20
N ALA A 18 -45.23 -17.76 32.51
CA ALA A 18 -45.57 -18.39 33.78
C ALA A 18 -45.93 -19.89 33.61
N THR A 19 -44.96 -20.74 33.85
CA THR A 19 -45.28 -22.06 34.47
C THR A 19 -44.11 -22.44 35.38
N VAL A 20 -44.29 -22.24 36.65
CA VAL A 20 -43.43 -22.77 37.71
C VAL A 20 -43.92 -24.22 37.96
N VAL A 21 -43.00 -25.18 37.80
CA VAL A 21 -43.16 -26.51 38.41
C VAL A 21 -41.91 -26.85 39.16
N SER A 22 -42.05 -27.00 40.46
CA SER A 22 -41.05 -27.44 41.41
C SER A 22 -40.81 -28.94 41.27
N GLY A 23 -39.54 -29.40 41.29
CA GLY A 23 -39.20 -30.83 41.31
C GLY A 23 -37.70 -31.04 41.34
N ALA A 24 -37.20 -31.26 42.53
CA ALA A 24 -36.04 -31.98 43.06
C ALA A 24 -34.87 -32.42 42.14
N ILE A 25 -33.66 -31.93 42.44
CA ILE A 25 -32.35 -32.57 42.67
C ILE A 25 -31.99 -33.80 41.83
N ALA A 26 -30.98 -33.68 40.95
CA ALA A 26 -29.85 -34.62 40.84
C ALA A 26 -28.74 -34.01 39.97
N SER A 27 -27.61 -33.85 40.58
CA SER A 27 -26.19 -34.02 40.16
C SER A 27 -25.77 -33.74 38.72
N SER A 28 -24.76 -32.87 38.66
CA SER A 28 -23.56 -32.94 37.79
C SER A 28 -23.75 -32.92 36.29
N GLY A 29 -23.50 -31.76 35.75
CA GLY A 29 -23.22 -31.55 34.33
C GLY A 29 -23.11 -30.08 34.05
N LEU A 30 -21.99 -29.45 34.46
CA LEU A 30 -21.58 -28.17 33.91
C LEU A 30 -21.31 -28.41 32.43
N LEU A 31 -22.36 -28.31 31.61
CA LEU A 31 -22.19 -27.96 30.20
C LEU A 31 -21.72 -26.51 30.18
N SER A 32 -20.39 -26.35 30.19
CA SER A 32 -19.78 -25.13 29.73
C SER A 32 -20.24 -24.94 28.29
N LEU A 33 -21.21 -24.05 28.09
CA LEU A 33 -21.39 -23.38 26.82
C LEU A 33 -20.08 -22.61 26.57
N ALA A 34 -19.06 -23.34 26.05
CA ALA A 34 -17.98 -22.72 25.38
C ALA A 34 -18.63 -21.95 24.22
N SER A 35 -18.84 -20.65 24.41
CA SER A 35 -19.01 -19.75 23.30
C SER A 35 -17.82 -19.99 22.42
N CYS A 36 -18.00 -20.66 21.28
CA CYS A 36 -17.08 -20.52 20.17
C CYS A 36 -17.12 -19.02 19.81
N GLU A 37 -16.29 -18.22 20.47
CA GLU A 37 -15.83 -17.00 19.85
C GLU A 37 -15.14 -17.48 18.58
N GLU A 38 -15.77 -17.23 17.44
CA GLU A 38 -15.10 -17.32 16.14
C GLU A 38 -13.79 -16.58 16.33
N LYS A 39 -12.69 -17.31 16.32
CA LYS A 39 -11.34 -16.74 16.38
C LYS A 39 -11.25 -15.78 15.20
N LYS A 40 -11.48 -14.49 15.45
CA LYS A 40 -11.44 -13.47 14.40
C LYS A 40 -10.04 -13.54 13.80
N ASN A 41 -9.98 -14.00 12.55
CA ASN A 41 -8.73 -14.09 11.81
C ASN A 41 -8.12 -12.68 11.77
N ARG A 42 -7.03 -12.47 12.53
CA ARG A 42 -6.37 -11.17 12.62
C ARG A 42 -5.45 -11.00 11.41
N ARG A 43 -5.75 -10.02 10.57
CA ARG A 43 -4.94 -9.66 9.41
C ARG A 43 -4.28 -8.30 9.61
N ILE A 44 -2.99 -8.22 9.31
CA ILE A 44 -2.23 -6.98 9.23
C ILE A 44 -1.81 -6.77 7.78
N ILE A 45 -1.97 -5.57 7.24
CA ILE A 45 -1.42 -5.21 5.94
C ILE A 45 -0.48 -4.03 6.08
N LEU A 46 0.79 -4.28 5.80
CA LEU A 46 1.87 -3.29 5.74
C LEU A 46 1.87 -2.67 4.35
N TYR A 47 1.98 -1.34 4.24
CA TYR A 47 1.98 -0.73 2.92
C TYR A 47 2.94 0.44 2.79
N PHE A 48 3.42 0.67 1.57
CA PHE A 48 4.12 1.88 1.15
C PHE A 48 3.39 2.49 -0.04
N THR A 49 3.17 3.82 -0.04
CA THR A 49 2.45 4.50 -1.12
C THR A 49 2.98 5.89 -1.41
N GLY A 50 3.12 6.26 -2.68
CA GLY A 50 3.43 7.62 -3.14
C GLY A 50 2.19 8.39 -3.57
N THR A 51 1.41 7.81 -4.47
CA THR A 51 0.27 8.44 -5.16
C THR A 51 -1.08 7.81 -4.84
N GLY A 52 -1.12 6.84 -3.91
CA GLY A 52 -2.35 6.22 -3.43
C GLY A 52 -2.63 4.82 -3.98
N ASN A 53 -2.02 4.37 -5.07
CA ASN A 53 -2.32 3.06 -5.66
C ASN A 53 -2.19 1.92 -4.65
N CYS A 54 -1.06 1.81 -3.95
CA CYS A 54 -0.86 0.74 -2.97
C CYS A 54 -1.78 0.86 -1.76
N LEU A 55 -2.10 2.08 -1.31
CA LEU A 55 -3.06 2.26 -0.21
C LEU A 55 -4.48 1.85 -0.63
N TYR A 56 -4.87 2.13 -1.88
CA TYR A 56 -6.13 1.65 -2.43
C TYR A 56 -6.19 0.12 -2.42
N ILE A 57 -5.17 -0.55 -2.98
CA ILE A 57 -5.09 -2.02 -2.99
C ILE A 57 -5.09 -2.57 -1.55
N ALA A 58 -4.28 -2.00 -0.66
CA ALA A 58 -4.24 -2.42 0.74
C ALA A 58 -5.62 -2.32 1.42
N ARG A 59 -6.39 -1.26 1.15
CA ARG A 59 -7.77 -1.10 1.65
C ARG A 59 -8.72 -2.17 1.10
N GLN A 60 -8.61 -2.51 -0.18
CA GLN A 60 -9.44 -3.54 -0.79
C GLN A 60 -9.15 -4.92 -0.20
N LEU A 61 -7.87 -5.25 0.00
CA LEU A 61 -7.44 -6.52 0.58
C LEU A 61 -7.67 -6.64 2.10
N ALA A 62 -7.83 -5.50 2.78
CA ALA A 62 -8.03 -5.47 4.23
C ALA A 62 -9.39 -6.06 4.66
N GLY A 63 -10.41 -5.91 3.83
CA GLY A 63 -11.77 -6.24 4.24
C GLY A 63 -12.20 -5.42 5.47
N LYS A 64 -13.04 -5.99 6.33
CA LYS A 64 -13.64 -5.26 7.47
C LYS A 64 -12.79 -5.23 8.74
N HIS A 65 -11.77 -6.07 8.86
CA HIS A 65 -11.12 -6.36 10.15
C HIS A 65 -9.59 -6.31 10.13
N ALA A 66 -8.95 -5.95 9.01
CA ALA A 66 -7.51 -5.86 8.94
C ALA A 66 -6.99 -4.52 9.49
N GLU A 67 -5.84 -4.59 10.14
CA GLU A 67 -5.06 -3.42 10.54
C GLU A 67 -4.17 -2.97 9.35
N LEU A 68 -4.33 -1.72 8.91
CA LEU A 68 -3.51 -1.13 7.84
C LEU A 68 -2.40 -0.29 8.45
N LEU A 69 -1.15 -0.64 8.19
CA LEU A 69 0.03 0.00 8.78
C LEU A 69 0.97 0.53 7.69
N SER A 70 1.23 1.83 7.74
CA SER A 70 2.16 2.48 6.81
C SER A 70 3.61 2.19 7.17
N ILE A 71 4.40 1.65 6.25
CA ILE A 71 5.83 1.38 6.43
C ILE A 71 6.61 2.64 6.84
N PRO A 72 6.44 3.83 6.21
CA PRO A 72 7.06 5.06 6.68
C PRO A 72 6.78 5.39 8.14
N GLN A 73 5.52 5.22 8.60
CA GLN A 73 5.16 5.47 9.99
C GLN A 73 5.76 4.46 10.95
N LEU A 74 5.78 3.19 10.58
CA LEU A 74 6.40 2.13 11.37
C LEU A 74 7.90 2.35 11.53
N MET A 75 8.59 2.74 10.47
CA MET A 75 10.02 3.06 10.52
C MET A 75 10.31 4.28 11.40
N LYS A 76 9.47 5.32 11.34
CA LYS A 76 9.54 6.49 12.24
C LYS A 76 9.40 6.09 13.70
N GLN A 77 8.51 5.13 14.00
CA GLN A 77 8.25 4.61 15.35
C GLN A 77 9.28 3.57 15.81
N GLY A 78 10.16 3.10 14.93
CA GLY A 78 11.08 2.00 15.22
C GLY A 78 10.38 0.63 15.42
N ARG A 79 9.17 0.47 14.89
CA ARG A 79 8.36 -0.75 15.05
C ARG A 79 8.60 -1.71 13.88
N TYR A 80 9.15 -2.89 14.19
CA TYR A 80 9.52 -3.91 13.20
C TYR A 80 9.02 -5.32 13.54
N GLU A 81 8.32 -5.53 14.66
CA GLU A 81 7.84 -6.86 15.06
C GLU A 81 6.31 -6.91 14.97
N PHE A 82 5.80 -7.93 14.29
CA PHE A 82 4.37 -8.11 14.02
C PHE A 82 3.99 -9.57 14.17
N GLU A 83 2.85 -9.81 14.82
CA GLU A 83 2.26 -11.13 14.98
C GLU A 83 0.78 -11.05 14.62
N ALA A 84 0.31 -11.93 13.73
CA ALA A 84 -1.08 -12.04 13.29
C ALA A 84 -1.31 -13.41 12.65
N ASP A 85 -2.57 -13.79 12.38
CA ASP A 85 -2.84 -15.00 11.61
C ASP A 85 -2.40 -14.82 10.15
N GLU A 86 -2.56 -13.58 9.61
CA GLU A 86 -2.16 -13.23 8.25
C GLU A 86 -1.44 -11.89 8.22
N ILE A 87 -0.31 -11.84 7.52
CA ILE A 87 0.42 -10.59 7.29
C ILE A 87 0.62 -10.38 5.80
N GLY A 88 0.06 -9.28 5.30
CA GLY A 88 0.25 -8.81 3.93
C GLY A 88 1.24 -7.66 3.83
N ILE A 89 1.87 -7.52 2.66
CA ILE A 89 2.63 -6.33 2.30
C ILE A 89 2.20 -5.84 0.90
N VAL A 90 2.00 -4.52 0.77
CA VAL A 90 1.61 -3.89 -0.50
C VAL A 90 2.53 -2.71 -0.78
N TYR A 91 3.26 -2.75 -1.89
CA TYR A 91 4.18 -1.69 -2.28
C TYR A 91 4.30 -1.56 -3.81
N PRO A 92 4.76 -0.40 -4.33
CA PRO A 92 4.95 -0.20 -5.76
C PRO A 92 6.31 -0.72 -6.23
N ILE A 93 6.35 -1.25 -7.44
CA ILE A 93 7.59 -1.61 -8.11
C ILE A 93 8.21 -0.34 -8.71
N TYR A 94 9.44 -0.01 -8.32
CA TYR A 94 10.23 1.10 -8.85
C TYR A 94 11.46 0.56 -9.57
N GLY A 95 11.49 0.71 -10.91
CA GLY A 95 12.58 0.17 -11.72
C GLY A 95 12.79 -1.33 -11.50
N HIS A 96 11.69 -2.06 -11.50
CA HIS A 96 11.61 -3.52 -11.31
C HIS A 96 11.95 -4.01 -9.89
N MET A 97 12.15 -3.10 -8.93
CA MET A 97 12.60 -3.41 -7.57
C MET A 97 11.67 -2.80 -6.50
N PRO A 98 11.68 -3.32 -5.26
CA PRO A 98 11.02 -2.65 -4.14
C PRO A 98 11.65 -1.27 -3.88
N PRO A 99 10.87 -0.25 -3.43
CA PRO A 99 11.43 0.99 -2.92
C PRO A 99 12.50 0.72 -1.84
N TYR A 100 13.55 1.56 -1.77
CA TYR A 100 14.63 1.34 -0.82
C TYR A 100 14.15 1.30 0.63
N MET A 101 13.18 2.14 0.99
CA MET A 101 12.55 2.13 2.30
C MET A 101 11.87 0.78 2.62
N VAL A 102 11.21 0.17 1.65
CA VAL A 102 10.58 -1.15 1.81
C VAL A 102 11.65 -2.23 2.04
N ARG A 103 12.77 -2.17 1.32
CA ARG A 103 13.92 -3.07 1.54
C ARG A 103 14.56 -2.87 2.91
N GLN A 104 14.75 -1.62 3.33
CA GLN A 104 15.27 -1.32 4.68
C GLN A 104 14.33 -1.84 5.76
N PHE A 105 13.01 -1.71 5.56
CA PHE A 105 12.02 -2.20 6.49
C PHE A 105 12.04 -3.72 6.62
N ILE A 106 11.94 -4.45 5.50
CA ILE A 106 11.85 -5.93 5.54
C ILE A 106 13.11 -6.58 6.11
N ARG A 107 14.29 -5.97 5.91
CA ARG A 107 15.56 -6.45 6.49
C ARG A 107 15.58 -6.41 8.01
N LYS A 108 14.73 -5.59 8.64
CA LYS A 108 14.61 -5.46 10.10
C LYS A 108 13.33 -6.10 10.65
N ALA A 109 12.33 -6.27 9.79
CA ALA A 109 11.02 -6.74 10.20
C ALA A 109 11.05 -8.23 10.59
N LYS A 110 10.34 -8.56 11.65
CA LYS A 110 10.01 -9.94 12.07
C LYS A 110 8.50 -10.11 11.90
N LEU A 111 8.11 -10.90 10.91
CA LEU A 111 6.72 -11.13 10.55
C LEU A 111 6.34 -12.56 10.97
N GLN A 112 5.63 -12.68 12.09
CA GLN A 112 5.14 -13.96 12.61
C GLN A 112 3.68 -14.14 12.20
N ALA A 113 3.42 -15.03 11.24
CA ALA A 113 2.09 -15.33 10.76
C ALA A 113 2.01 -16.74 10.17
N GLU A 114 0.82 -17.35 10.22
CA GLU A 114 0.56 -18.64 9.56
C GLU A 114 0.55 -18.51 8.03
N TYR A 115 0.17 -17.34 7.53
CA TYR A 115 0.10 -17.04 6.12
C TYR A 115 0.64 -15.63 5.82
N LYS A 116 1.60 -15.53 4.92
CA LYS A 116 2.18 -14.25 4.48
C LYS A 116 2.00 -14.05 2.99
N PHE A 117 1.52 -12.87 2.60
CA PHE A 117 1.30 -12.52 1.19
C PHE A 117 1.90 -11.17 0.82
N ALA A 118 2.29 -11.02 -0.44
CA ALA A 118 2.74 -9.76 -1.02
C ALA A 118 1.96 -9.45 -2.30
N VAL A 119 1.49 -8.21 -2.44
CA VAL A 119 0.87 -7.71 -3.67
C VAL A 119 1.62 -6.47 -4.13
N LEU A 120 2.28 -6.60 -5.28
CA LEU A 120 3.18 -5.59 -5.83
C LEU A 120 2.45 -4.80 -6.91
N THR A 121 2.37 -3.47 -6.79
CA THR A 121 1.72 -2.66 -7.82
C THR A 121 2.72 -2.17 -8.86
N TYR A 122 2.35 -2.16 -10.13
CA TYR A 122 3.18 -1.65 -11.21
C TYR A 122 2.33 -0.92 -12.26
N GLY A 123 2.97 -0.11 -13.12
CA GLY A 123 2.29 0.63 -14.19
C GLY A 123 2.42 -0.03 -15.56
N ALA A 124 3.65 -0.21 -16.04
CA ALA A 124 3.94 -0.75 -17.35
C ALA A 124 4.63 -2.12 -17.32
N ARG A 125 5.62 -2.30 -16.45
CA ARG A 125 6.45 -3.52 -16.42
C ARG A 125 6.74 -3.94 -15.00
N LYS A 126 6.50 -5.21 -14.70
CA LYS A 126 6.85 -5.83 -13.42
C LYS A 126 8.25 -6.46 -13.44
N CYS A 127 8.64 -6.98 -14.63
CA CYS A 127 9.85 -7.76 -14.85
C CYS A 127 9.99 -8.89 -13.81
N ASP A 128 11.15 -9.05 -13.22
CA ASP A 128 11.45 -10.08 -12.21
C ASP A 128 11.24 -9.62 -10.75
N ALA A 129 10.41 -8.61 -10.53
CA ALA A 129 10.16 -8.05 -9.20
C ALA A 129 9.65 -9.06 -8.18
N VAL A 130 8.91 -10.09 -8.62
CA VAL A 130 8.44 -11.20 -7.76
C VAL A 130 9.61 -12.00 -7.20
N GLU A 131 10.56 -12.39 -8.05
CA GLU A 131 11.75 -13.14 -7.64
C GLU A 131 12.68 -12.29 -6.77
N ILE A 132 12.85 -11.02 -7.12
CA ILE A 132 13.64 -10.06 -6.32
C ILE A 132 13.04 -9.92 -4.92
N TRP A 133 11.70 -9.80 -4.81
CA TRP A 133 11.06 -9.72 -3.51
C TRP A 133 11.21 -11.00 -2.70
N ASP A 134 10.99 -12.16 -3.31
CA ASP A 134 11.16 -13.46 -2.63
C ASP A 134 12.59 -13.62 -2.08
N ASP A 135 13.61 -13.29 -2.89
CA ASP A 135 15.02 -13.37 -2.48
C ASP A 135 15.32 -12.43 -1.29
N ILE A 136 14.95 -11.15 -1.41
CA ILE A 136 15.21 -10.15 -0.34
C ILE A 136 14.50 -10.52 0.95
N SER A 137 13.23 -10.94 0.88
CA SER A 137 12.43 -11.25 2.05
C SER A 137 12.88 -12.54 2.73
N ARG A 138 13.24 -13.57 1.96
CA ARG A 138 13.82 -14.83 2.49
C ARG A 138 15.16 -14.60 3.18
N LYS A 139 16.04 -13.81 2.60
CA LYS A 139 17.32 -13.42 3.21
C LYS A 139 17.12 -12.68 4.53
N ALA A 140 16.01 -11.98 4.67
CA ALA A 140 15.60 -11.30 5.91
C ALA A 140 14.84 -12.22 6.90
N GLY A 141 14.68 -13.52 6.61
CA GLY A 141 13.96 -14.48 7.45
C GLY A 141 12.42 -14.44 7.30
N ASN A 142 11.91 -13.70 6.31
CA ASN A 142 10.47 -13.57 6.06
C ASN A 142 10.10 -14.31 4.76
N VAL A 143 9.60 -15.53 4.87
CA VAL A 143 9.11 -16.30 3.71
C VAL A 143 7.66 -15.97 3.45
N PHE A 144 7.33 -15.57 2.22
CA PHE A 144 5.97 -15.31 1.79
C PHE A 144 5.37 -16.53 1.09
N ASP A 145 4.12 -16.84 1.39
CA ASP A 145 3.38 -17.96 0.82
C ASP A 145 2.76 -17.61 -0.53
N TYR A 146 2.39 -16.34 -0.69
CA TYR A 146 1.78 -15.81 -1.90
C TYR A 146 2.47 -14.51 -2.32
N ILE A 147 2.88 -14.41 -3.58
CA ILE A 147 3.43 -13.18 -4.18
C ILE A 147 2.77 -12.98 -5.53
N ASN A 148 2.05 -11.88 -5.69
CA ASN A 148 1.37 -11.54 -6.94
C ASN A 148 1.60 -10.06 -7.28
N THR A 149 1.38 -9.70 -8.54
CA THR A 149 1.43 -8.32 -8.99
C THR A 149 0.05 -7.85 -9.43
N ILE A 150 -0.17 -6.53 -9.39
CA ILE A 150 -1.37 -5.90 -9.93
C ILE A 150 -1.01 -4.65 -10.72
N VAL A 151 -1.49 -4.59 -11.97
CA VAL A 151 -1.29 -3.41 -12.81
C VAL A 151 -2.18 -2.26 -12.33
N MET A 152 -1.60 -1.07 -12.25
CA MET A 152 -2.27 0.16 -11.84
C MET A 152 -1.99 1.27 -12.86
N VAL A 153 -2.58 2.45 -12.67
CA VAL A 153 -2.22 3.64 -13.46
C VAL A 153 -0.72 3.88 -13.35
N ASP A 154 -0.02 3.94 -14.49
CA ASP A 154 1.39 4.28 -14.50
C ASP A 154 1.58 5.75 -14.20
N ASN A 155 2.27 6.04 -13.12
CA ASN A 155 2.48 7.41 -12.63
C ASN A 155 3.92 7.91 -12.84
N TRP A 156 4.66 7.30 -13.76
CA TRP A 156 6.00 7.68 -14.13
C TRP A 156 6.00 8.97 -14.99
N LEU A 157 5.99 10.12 -14.33
CA LEU A 157 5.91 11.44 -14.95
C LEU A 157 6.94 11.73 -16.04
N PRO A 158 8.20 11.25 -15.95
CA PRO A 158 9.18 11.57 -16.99
C PRO A 158 8.80 11.13 -18.41
N ASN A 159 7.96 10.08 -18.54
CA ASN A 159 7.62 9.51 -19.83
C ASN A 159 6.13 9.64 -20.19
N PHE A 160 5.25 9.89 -19.19
CA PHE A 160 3.81 9.76 -19.39
C PHE A 160 3.05 11.03 -19.04
N ASP A 161 2.08 11.37 -19.89
CA ASP A 161 1.02 12.32 -19.54
C ASP A 161 -0.01 11.64 -18.64
N MET A 162 -0.23 12.18 -17.47
CA MET A 162 -1.19 11.60 -16.51
C MET A 162 -2.63 11.70 -16.99
N ASN A 163 -2.96 12.69 -17.84
CA ASN A 163 -4.29 12.80 -18.44
C ASN A 163 -4.59 11.63 -19.40
N GLU A 164 -3.57 11.07 -20.03
CA GLU A 164 -3.68 9.90 -20.90
C GLU A 164 -3.66 8.61 -20.09
N GLN A 165 -2.76 8.52 -19.11
CA GLN A 165 -2.58 7.29 -18.32
C GLN A 165 -3.83 6.91 -17.52
N ILE A 166 -4.61 7.88 -17.03
CA ILE A 166 -5.85 7.62 -16.29
C ILE A 166 -6.97 7.06 -17.17
N LEU A 167 -6.89 7.21 -18.50
CA LEU A 167 -7.88 6.70 -19.44
C LEU A 167 -7.63 5.25 -19.86
N ILE A 168 -6.46 4.70 -19.55
CA ILE A 168 -6.11 3.33 -19.91
C ILE A 168 -6.78 2.38 -18.90
N ASP A 169 -7.69 1.55 -19.39
CA ASP A 169 -8.29 0.50 -18.58
C ASP A 169 -7.21 -0.52 -18.19
N LYS A 170 -7.03 -0.72 -16.91
CA LYS A 170 -6.07 -1.65 -16.31
C LYS A 170 -6.76 -2.90 -15.74
N HIS A 171 -8.05 -3.06 -15.95
CA HIS A 171 -8.86 -4.18 -15.43
C HIS A 171 -8.64 -4.42 -13.93
N ILE A 172 -8.51 -3.30 -13.17
CA ILE A 172 -8.18 -3.36 -11.74
C ILE A 172 -9.22 -4.14 -10.93
N PRO A 173 -10.54 -3.97 -11.15
CA PRO A 173 -11.55 -4.71 -10.41
C PRO A 173 -11.43 -6.23 -10.60
N GLU A 174 -11.23 -6.68 -11.83
CA GLU A 174 -11.12 -8.10 -12.18
C GLU A 174 -9.87 -8.72 -11.56
N ASN A 175 -8.71 -8.08 -11.76
CA ASN A 175 -7.44 -8.53 -11.18
C ASN A 175 -7.50 -8.57 -9.66
N LEU A 176 -8.15 -7.58 -9.04
CA LEU A 176 -8.31 -7.53 -7.59
C LEU A 176 -9.25 -8.62 -7.06
N GLN A 177 -10.31 -8.96 -7.83
CA GLN A 177 -11.21 -10.05 -7.50
C GLN A 177 -10.47 -11.40 -7.48
N GLU A 178 -9.62 -11.67 -8.47
CA GLU A 178 -8.80 -12.88 -8.52
C GLU A 178 -7.85 -12.97 -7.32
N ILE A 179 -7.10 -11.89 -7.04
CA ILE A 179 -6.18 -11.84 -5.90
C ILE A 179 -6.96 -12.05 -4.59
N THR A 180 -8.12 -11.42 -4.43
CA THR A 180 -8.94 -11.57 -3.22
C THR A 180 -9.43 -12.99 -3.02
N ALA A 181 -9.83 -13.67 -4.10
CA ALA A 181 -10.23 -15.09 -4.06
C ALA A 181 -9.05 -15.99 -3.66
N ASP A 182 -7.89 -15.81 -4.28
CA ASP A 182 -6.66 -16.54 -3.95
C ASP A 182 -6.27 -16.38 -2.46
N LEU A 183 -6.38 -15.15 -1.92
CA LEU A 183 -6.08 -14.88 -0.52
C LEU A 183 -7.13 -15.46 0.44
N ALA A 184 -8.39 -15.53 0.03
CA ALA A 184 -9.45 -16.16 0.84
C ALA A 184 -9.22 -17.67 1.00
N GLU A 185 -8.66 -18.32 -0.02
CA GLU A 185 -8.26 -19.73 -0.02
C GLU A 185 -6.88 -19.98 0.59
N ARG A 186 -6.17 -18.93 1.02
CA ARG A 186 -4.76 -18.99 1.46
C ARG A 186 -3.87 -19.73 0.47
N LYS A 187 -4.06 -19.45 -0.83
CA LYS A 187 -3.30 -20.06 -1.92
C LYS A 187 -1.81 -19.84 -1.72
N ARG A 188 -1.01 -20.88 -1.90
CA ARG A 188 0.46 -20.81 -1.88
C ARG A 188 0.96 -20.78 -3.30
N TRP A 189 1.35 -19.60 -3.76
CA TRP A 189 1.73 -19.40 -5.14
C TRP A 189 2.50 -18.10 -5.33
N HIS A 190 3.51 -18.14 -6.17
CA HIS A 190 4.21 -16.96 -6.64
C HIS A 190 3.96 -16.79 -8.13
N GLU A 191 3.65 -15.57 -8.54
CA GLU A 191 3.48 -15.27 -9.96
C GLU A 191 4.75 -15.60 -10.73
N PRO A 192 4.66 -16.42 -11.79
CA PRO A 192 5.83 -16.85 -12.54
C PRO A 192 6.48 -15.66 -13.27
N VAL A 193 7.81 -15.70 -13.35
CA VAL A 193 8.64 -14.74 -14.07
C VAL A 193 9.21 -15.42 -15.30
N THR A 194 9.07 -14.79 -16.47
CA THR A 194 9.62 -15.30 -17.73
C THR A 194 11.09 -14.92 -17.90
N GLU A 195 11.80 -15.63 -18.80
CA GLU A 195 13.18 -15.27 -19.10
C GLU A 195 13.29 -13.91 -19.81
N GLU A 196 12.28 -13.51 -20.58
CA GLU A 196 12.21 -12.20 -21.20
C GLU A 196 12.13 -11.08 -20.15
N GLU A 197 11.33 -11.27 -19.10
CA GLU A 197 11.23 -10.32 -17.97
C GLU A 197 12.55 -10.18 -17.24
N ARG A 198 13.28 -11.28 -17.01
CA ARG A 198 14.64 -11.23 -16.41
C ARG A 198 15.64 -10.53 -17.33
N GLN A 199 15.60 -10.79 -18.64
CA GLN A 199 16.46 -10.11 -19.61
C GLN A 199 16.17 -8.61 -19.66
N MET A 200 14.90 -8.25 -19.61
CA MET A 200 14.47 -6.84 -19.58
C MET A 200 15.01 -6.12 -18.34
N HIS A 201 14.97 -6.75 -17.17
CA HIS A 201 15.56 -6.19 -15.96
C HIS A 201 17.09 -6.05 -16.08
N ARG A 202 17.79 -7.10 -16.55
CA ARG A 202 19.24 -7.03 -16.76
C ARG A 202 19.63 -5.88 -17.68
N GLY A 203 18.92 -5.72 -18.81
CA GLY A 203 19.13 -4.62 -19.74
C GLY A 203 18.89 -3.25 -19.12
N PHE A 204 17.84 -3.13 -18.32
CA PHE A 204 17.54 -1.90 -17.56
C PHE A 204 18.66 -1.54 -16.58
N MET A 205 19.15 -2.50 -15.80
CA MET A 205 20.25 -2.28 -14.84
C MET A 205 21.56 -1.90 -15.52
N GLN A 206 21.87 -2.52 -16.66
CA GLN A 206 23.05 -2.17 -17.47
C GLN A 206 22.96 -0.75 -18.03
N TRP A 207 21.79 -0.35 -18.50
CA TRP A 207 21.55 0.99 -19.05
C TRP A 207 21.56 2.07 -17.98
N THR A 208 20.85 1.87 -16.87
CA THR A 208 20.70 2.86 -15.79
C THR A 208 21.93 2.94 -14.89
N LYS A 209 22.70 1.86 -14.80
CA LYS A 209 23.81 1.69 -13.84
C LYS A 209 23.40 1.95 -12.39
N LEU A 210 22.13 1.67 -12.07
CA LEU A 210 21.64 1.75 -10.70
C LEU A 210 22.34 0.69 -9.84
N ASP A 211 22.63 1.06 -8.60
CA ASP A 211 23.08 0.11 -7.60
C ASP A 211 21.93 -0.85 -7.26
N PRO A 212 22.08 -2.18 -7.45
CA PRO A 212 21.03 -3.15 -7.16
C PRO A 212 20.62 -3.18 -5.68
N GLU A 213 21.50 -2.75 -4.77
CA GLU A 213 21.19 -2.70 -3.34
C GLU A 213 20.42 -1.44 -2.94
N VAL A 214 20.52 -0.38 -3.71
CA VAL A 214 19.95 0.94 -3.41
C VAL A 214 18.80 1.31 -4.34
N GLY A 215 18.87 0.97 -5.63
CA GLY A 215 17.86 1.31 -6.63
C GLY A 215 17.75 2.82 -6.88
N PHE A 216 16.54 3.34 -6.85
CA PHE A 216 16.25 4.75 -7.14
C PHE A 216 16.50 5.73 -5.99
N LEU A 217 17.27 5.39 -4.99
CA LEU A 217 17.59 6.34 -3.93
C LEU A 217 18.51 7.45 -4.44
N MET A 218 18.02 8.68 -4.49
CA MET A 218 18.70 9.84 -5.04
C MET A 218 18.66 11.03 -4.10
N LYS A 219 19.47 12.05 -4.33
CA LYS A 219 19.37 13.32 -3.59
C LYS A 219 18.19 14.14 -4.11
N SER A 220 17.25 14.50 -3.23
CA SER A 220 16.01 15.20 -3.60
C SER A 220 16.26 16.53 -4.31
N GLU A 221 17.24 17.28 -3.87
CA GLU A 221 17.65 18.57 -4.46
C GLU A 221 18.27 18.43 -5.85
N LYS A 222 18.69 17.24 -6.22
CA LYS A 222 19.16 16.94 -7.60
C LYS A 222 18.02 16.53 -8.52
N CYS A 223 16.91 15.99 -7.96
CA CYS A 223 15.78 15.49 -8.73
C CYS A 223 14.77 16.58 -9.06
N PHE A 224 14.50 17.47 -8.10
CA PHE A 224 13.39 18.41 -8.17
C PHE A 224 13.82 19.85 -7.95
N SER A 225 12.98 20.78 -8.43
CA SER A 225 13.02 22.21 -8.13
C SER A 225 11.65 22.68 -7.68
N VAL A 226 11.62 23.80 -6.94
CA VAL A 226 10.40 24.49 -6.56
C VAL A 226 10.31 25.78 -7.36
N THR A 227 9.21 26.02 -8.05
CA THR A 227 8.96 27.22 -8.85
C THR A 227 8.29 28.31 -8.01
N ASP A 228 8.22 29.53 -8.54
CA ASP A 228 7.56 30.69 -7.93
C ASP A 228 6.02 30.50 -7.76
N ALA A 229 5.44 29.48 -8.37
CA ALA A 229 4.05 29.09 -8.14
C ALA A 229 3.81 28.52 -6.73
N CYS A 230 4.86 28.31 -5.91
CA CYS A 230 4.74 27.77 -4.57
C CYS A 230 4.07 28.76 -3.62
N ILE A 231 2.96 28.35 -3.01
CA ILE A 231 2.21 29.16 -2.00
C ILE A 231 2.57 28.79 -0.55
N GLY A 232 3.57 27.98 -0.31
CA GLY A 232 3.97 27.57 1.04
C GLY A 232 2.97 26.70 1.81
N CYS A 233 2.09 25.95 1.13
CA CYS A 233 1.02 25.17 1.76
C CYS A 233 1.49 23.95 2.57
N GLY A 234 2.75 23.54 2.52
CA GLY A 234 3.33 22.41 3.25
C GLY A 234 2.85 21.03 2.81
N ALA A 235 2.14 20.90 1.69
CA ALA A 235 1.69 19.59 1.21
C ALA A 235 2.87 18.64 0.97
N CYS A 236 3.94 19.10 0.31
CA CYS A 236 5.15 18.33 0.05
C CYS A 236 5.86 17.87 1.33
N VAL A 237 5.85 18.68 2.37
CA VAL A 237 6.40 18.33 3.70
C VAL A 237 5.65 17.11 4.27
N SER A 238 4.32 17.18 4.25
CA SER A 238 3.47 16.14 4.86
C SER A 238 3.37 14.84 4.07
N VAL A 239 3.59 14.87 2.73
CA VAL A 239 3.46 13.65 1.90
C VAL A 239 4.79 12.95 1.64
N CYS A 240 5.92 13.52 2.05
CA CYS A 240 7.22 12.91 1.81
C CYS A 240 7.51 11.80 2.84
N PRO A 241 7.65 10.53 2.41
CA PRO A 241 7.92 9.42 3.32
C PRO A 241 9.32 9.48 3.97
N ARG A 242 10.21 10.32 3.41
CA ARG A 242 11.58 10.54 3.89
C ARG A 242 11.75 11.83 4.70
N GLY A 243 10.72 12.70 4.74
CA GLY A 243 10.84 14.00 5.42
C GLY A 243 11.81 14.98 4.75
N ASN A 244 11.99 14.89 3.42
CA ASN A 244 12.99 15.66 2.67
C ASN A 244 12.64 17.14 2.47
N TYR A 245 11.49 17.59 2.95
CA TYR A 245 11.01 18.95 2.74
C TYR A 245 10.84 19.69 4.05
N GLU A 246 11.31 20.92 4.09
CA GLU A 246 11.15 21.85 5.18
C GLU A 246 10.52 23.14 4.69
N LEU A 247 9.52 23.64 5.40
CA LEU A 247 8.92 24.95 5.13
C LEU A 247 9.65 26.02 5.94
N THR A 248 10.26 26.98 5.23
CA THR A 248 11.00 28.10 5.84
C THR A 248 10.36 29.43 5.46
N SER A 249 10.78 30.53 6.09
CA SER A 249 10.35 31.89 5.71
C SER A 249 10.75 32.28 4.29
N ALA A 250 11.78 31.63 3.73
CA ALA A 250 12.26 31.84 2.35
C ALA A 250 11.60 30.87 1.34
N GLY A 251 10.62 30.04 1.75
CA GLY A 251 9.96 29.05 0.92
C GLY A 251 10.26 27.61 1.32
N VAL A 252 10.13 26.68 0.39
CA VAL A 252 10.36 25.26 0.63
C VAL A 252 11.80 24.87 0.34
N LYS A 253 12.49 24.34 1.34
CA LYS A 253 13.82 23.75 1.20
C LYS A 253 13.70 22.24 1.04
N MET A 254 14.53 21.68 0.15
CA MET A 254 14.65 20.23 -0.08
C MET A 254 16.04 19.75 0.27
N SER A 255 16.15 18.60 0.93
CA SER A 255 17.43 17.93 1.18
C SER A 255 17.19 16.47 1.55
N GLY A 256 18.21 15.63 1.35
CA GLY A 256 18.19 14.24 1.79
C GLY A 256 17.90 13.23 0.68
N ASP A 257 17.89 11.97 1.08
CA ASP A 257 17.75 10.84 0.17
C ASP A 257 16.29 10.65 -0.25
N CYS A 258 16.04 10.61 -1.56
CA CYS A 258 14.72 10.55 -2.16
C CYS A 258 14.40 9.15 -2.67
N GLU A 259 13.25 8.61 -2.30
CA GLU A 259 12.70 7.34 -2.83
C GLU A 259 12.27 7.43 -4.31
N TYR A 260 12.27 8.60 -4.90
CA TYR A 260 11.77 8.86 -6.25
C TYR A 260 10.31 8.42 -6.45
N CYS A 261 9.52 8.50 -5.38
CA CYS A 261 8.13 8.01 -5.32
C CYS A 261 7.09 9.00 -5.85
N PHE A 262 7.51 10.21 -6.21
CA PHE A 262 6.68 11.30 -6.74
C PHE A 262 5.54 11.79 -5.84
N ALA A 263 5.47 11.38 -4.58
CA ALA A 263 4.41 11.84 -3.69
C ALA A 263 4.33 13.37 -3.60
N CYS A 264 5.47 14.06 -3.55
CA CYS A 264 5.54 15.52 -3.48
C CYS A 264 5.06 16.21 -4.78
N ILE A 265 5.60 15.79 -5.94
CA ILE A 265 5.30 16.40 -7.24
C ILE A 265 3.85 16.11 -7.66
N GLN A 266 3.37 14.88 -7.48
CA GLN A 266 2.00 14.46 -7.84
C GLN A 266 0.92 15.10 -6.95
N ASN A 267 1.24 15.39 -5.69
CA ASN A 267 0.27 15.95 -4.74
C ASN A 267 0.42 17.46 -4.49
N CYS A 268 1.28 18.16 -5.24
CA CYS A 268 1.39 19.61 -5.14
C CYS A 268 0.17 20.30 -5.77
N PRO A 269 -0.66 21.05 -5.00
CA PRO A 269 -1.87 21.66 -5.53
C PRO A 269 -1.58 22.76 -6.57
N GLN A 270 -0.42 23.41 -6.46
CA GLN A 270 0.02 24.44 -7.40
C GLN A 270 0.94 23.91 -8.50
N LYS A 271 1.21 22.58 -8.52
CA LYS A 271 2.18 21.98 -9.45
C LYS A 271 3.55 22.69 -9.41
N ALA A 272 3.88 23.29 -8.29
CA ALA A 272 5.09 24.09 -8.09
C ALA A 272 6.36 23.23 -7.98
N ILE A 273 6.25 21.94 -7.72
CA ILE A 273 7.39 21.02 -7.74
C ILE A 273 7.50 20.44 -9.14
N GLN A 274 8.69 20.60 -9.74
CA GLN A 274 9.00 20.18 -11.09
C GLN A 274 10.31 19.39 -11.11
N PHE A 275 10.50 18.53 -12.13
CA PHE A 275 11.79 17.88 -12.33
C PHE A 275 12.86 18.91 -12.66
N ARG A 276 14.06 18.72 -12.12
CA ARG A 276 15.21 19.45 -12.63
C ARG A 276 15.57 18.92 -14.02
N LYS A 277 15.75 19.83 -14.96
CA LYS A 277 16.31 19.47 -16.26
C LYS A 277 17.78 19.06 -16.03
N SER A 278 18.17 17.88 -16.51
CA SER A 278 19.58 17.54 -16.53
C SER A 278 20.27 18.30 -17.65
N GLU A 279 21.49 18.71 -17.41
CA GLU A 279 22.32 19.46 -18.40
C GLU A 279 22.57 18.64 -19.68
N ASN A 280 22.46 17.32 -19.61
CA ASN A 280 22.74 16.36 -20.68
C ASN A 280 21.58 15.42 -21.02
N GLY A 281 20.37 15.69 -20.55
CA GLY A 281 19.18 14.86 -20.86
C GLY A 281 19.22 13.44 -20.30
N SER A 282 20.18 13.14 -19.40
CA SER A 282 20.34 11.81 -18.82
C SER A 282 19.33 11.54 -17.71
N PHE A 283 18.95 10.26 -17.56
CA PHE A 283 18.23 9.76 -16.39
C PHE A 283 18.96 10.19 -15.10
N PRO A 284 18.23 10.63 -14.01
CA PRO A 284 16.79 10.51 -13.83
C PRO A 284 15.97 11.70 -14.34
N ASN A 285 16.55 12.70 -14.95
CA ASN A 285 15.96 14.00 -15.23
C ASN A 285 15.42 14.06 -16.66
N GLY A 286 14.62 13.06 -17.08
CA GLY A 286 13.91 13.09 -18.34
C GLY A 286 13.04 14.35 -18.50
N THR A 287 12.60 14.62 -19.73
CA THR A 287 11.55 15.60 -19.97
C THR A 287 10.26 15.03 -19.37
N GLU A 288 9.60 15.81 -18.53
CA GLU A 288 8.28 15.50 -18.06
C GLU A 288 7.30 15.44 -19.23
N GLY A 289 6.50 14.36 -19.34
CA GLY A 289 5.57 14.20 -20.44
C GLY A 289 4.53 15.34 -20.49
N ASN A 290 3.97 15.71 -19.34
CA ASN A 290 3.12 16.87 -19.19
C ASN A 290 3.27 17.49 -17.79
N PRO A 291 3.95 18.66 -17.66
CA PRO A 291 4.19 19.28 -16.35
C PRO A 291 2.92 19.80 -15.67
N ASN A 292 1.79 19.83 -16.39
CA ASN A 292 0.51 20.27 -15.86
C ASN A 292 -0.42 19.12 -15.46
N ALA A 293 -0.12 17.89 -15.87
CA ALA A 293 -0.85 16.71 -15.47
C ALA A 293 -0.29 16.14 -14.17
N ARG A 294 -1.14 15.73 -13.26
CA ARG A 294 -0.79 15.10 -11.99
C ARG A 294 -1.77 13.97 -11.70
N TYR A 295 -1.30 12.98 -10.97
CA TYR A 295 -2.08 11.81 -10.61
C TYR A 295 -2.08 11.57 -9.10
N ARG A 296 -3.22 11.31 -8.57
CA ARG A 296 -3.46 10.65 -7.29
C ARG A 296 -4.62 9.68 -7.51
N ASN A 297 -4.53 8.50 -6.95
CA ASN A 297 -5.62 7.52 -7.03
C ASN A 297 -6.93 8.18 -6.56
N GLU A 298 -7.99 8.08 -7.36
CA GLU A 298 -9.27 8.79 -7.15
C GLU A 298 -9.98 8.41 -5.84
N HIS A 299 -9.73 7.20 -5.33
CA HIS A 299 -10.28 6.70 -4.07
C HIS A 299 -9.46 7.11 -2.84
N ILE A 300 -8.36 7.83 -3.03
CA ILE A 300 -7.41 8.21 -1.96
C ILE A 300 -7.31 9.73 -1.88
N SER A 301 -7.63 10.27 -0.72
CA SER A 301 -7.51 11.70 -0.47
C SER A 301 -6.05 12.12 -0.22
N LEU A 302 -5.76 13.42 -0.38
CA LEU A 302 -4.47 13.98 0.03
C LEU A 302 -4.19 13.74 1.53
N MET A 303 -5.23 13.76 2.36
CA MET A 303 -5.09 13.53 3.79
C MET A 303 -4.68 12.08 4.09
N ASP A 304 -5.14 11.11 3.30
CA ASP A 304 -4.72 9.72 3.44
C ASP A 304 -3.22 9.55 3.12
N ILE A 305 -2.71 10.22 2.08
CA ILE A 305 -1.28 10.22 1.75
C ILE A 305 -0.47 10.89 2.87
N LYS A 306 -0.95 12.03 3.40
CA LYS A 306 -0.31 12.70 4.53
C LYS A 306 -0.23 11.79 5.76
N ARG A 307 -1.32 11.11 6.13
CA ARG A 307 -1.33 10.17 7.26
C ARG A 307 -0.36 9.01 7.06
N ALA A 308 -0.24 8.52 5.82
CA ALA A 308 0.66 7.44 5.49
C ALA A 308 2.15 7.84 5.59
N ASN A 309 2.49 9.06 5.18
CA ASN A 309 3.89 9.41 4.89
C ASN A 309 4.49 10.47 5.82
N ASN A 310 3.69 11.23 6.57
CA ASN A 310 4.19 12.36 7.34
C ASN A 310 5.26 11.97 8.35
N GLN A 311 6.43 12.59 8.26
CA GLN A 311 7.58 12.35 9.13
C GLN A 311 7.73 13.38 10.27
N PHE A 312 6.84 14.36 10.37
CA PHE A 312 6.87 15.44 11.38
C PHE A 312 5.76 15.30 12.42
#